data_6d6f2c04b5bcbb562d2eeca7271b8ba9
#
_entry.id   6d6f2c04b5bcbb562d2eeca7271b8ba9
#
_cell.length_a   1.000
_cell.length_b   1.000
_cell.length_c   1.000
_cell.angle_alpha   90.00
_cell.angle_beta   90.00
_cell.angle_gamma   90.00
#
_symmetry.space_group_name_H-M   'P 1'
#
loop_
_entity.id
_entity.type
_entity.pdbx_description
1 polymer ?
#
loop_
_entity_poly.entity_id
_entity_poly.type
_entity_poly.pdbx_seq_one_letter_code
_entity_poly.pdbx_strand_id
1 'polypeptide(L)'
;MNANMVGVMPPQYNNGYNNHDRQITPVNCDEAMQITTVSDLQAYAAGTVIRFPDFAEGQPFVARTRRPSLLVLAKSGRIPNSLLTTAGELFAGGNKALDADNENMLGDMYDIIKIIAESSLIQPSLAEIECAGLELTDEQLMAIFNYCQAGIKALESFRKE
;
A
#
# COMPACT_ATOMS: atom_id res chain seq x y z
N MET A 1 66.06 41.89 -4.54
CA MET A 1 64.83 42.67 -4.35
C MET A 1 63.68 41.75 -4.55
N ASN A 2 63.06 41.29 -3.46
CA ASN A 2 62.01 40.30 -3.44
C ASN A 2 60.66 40.96 -3.59
N ALA A 3 59.88 40.60 -4.58
CA ALA A 3 58.49 41.02 -4.69
C ALA A 3 57.60 39.80 -4.31
N ASN A 4 56.96 39.91 -3.14
CA ASN A 4 55.92 38.99 -2.66
C ASN A 4 54.67 39.09 -3.55
N MET A 5 54.30 38.02 -4.24
CA MET A 5 52.97 37.86 -4.79
C MET A 5 52.05 37.25 -3.74
N VAL A 6 51.15 38.07 -3.22
CA VAL A 6 50.02 37.61 -2.37
C VAL A 6 48.97 37.01 -3.28
N GLY A 7 48.80 35.70 -3.20
CA GLY A 7 47.76 34.97 -3.91
C GLY A 7 46.40 35.24 -3.24
N VAL A 8 45.50 35.85 -3.99
CA VAL A 8 44.09 36.04 -3.60
C VAL A 8 43.37 34.72 -3.86
N MET A 9 42.91 34.05 -2.81
CA MET A 9 42.03 32.89 -2.91
C MET A 9 40.62 33.31 -3.39
N PRO A 10 40.02 32.61 -4.35
CA PRO A 10 38.65 32.86 -4.74
C PRO A 10 37.66 32.38 -3.63
N PRO A 11 36.48 33.01 -3.52
CA PRO A 11 35.51 32.68 -2.48
C PRO A 11 34.97 31.26 -2.70
N GLN A 12 35.02 30.47 -1.63
CA GLN A 12 34.40 29.15 -1.59
C GLN A 12 32.87 29.33 -1.55
N TYR A 13 32.20 28.95 -2.61
CA TYR A 13 30.73 28.77 -2.64
C TYR A 13 30.36 27.55 -1.81
N ASN A 14 29.83 27.83 -0.63
CA ASN A 14 29.26 26.80 0.24
C ASN A 14 27.85 26.44 -0.29
N ASN A 15 27.77 25.51 -1.24
CA ASN A 15 26.51 24.90 -1.68
C ASN A 15 26.06 23.94 -0.59
N GLY A 16 25.26 24.47 0.35
CA GLY A 16 24.51 23.66 1.31
C GLY A 16 23.38 22.87 0.67
N TYR A 17 23.71 21.89 -0.18
CA TYR A 17 22.79 20.81 -0.49
C TYR A 17 22.90 19.80 0.64
N ASN A 18 21.92 19.83 1.54
CA ASN A 18 21.65 18.72 2.43
C ASN A 18 21.25 17.51 1.55
N ASN A 19 22.26 16.79 1.07
CA ASN A 19 22.10 15.44 0.64
C ASN A 19 21.71 14.65 1.90
N HIS A 20 20.40 14.42 2.09
CA HIS A 20 19.98 13.27 2.85
C HIS A 20 20.45 12.08 2.04
N ASP A 21 21.67 11.65 2.31
CA ASP A 21 22.19 10.37 1.90
C ASP A 21 21.16 9.31 2.32
N ARG A 22 20.28 8.95 1.38
CA ARG A 22 19.69 7.63 1.41
C ARG A 22 20.90 6.72 1.26
N GLN A 23 21.45 6.28 2.38
CA GLN A 23 22.36 5.17 2.38
C GLN A 23 21.62 4.00 1.71
N ILE A 24 21.89 3.84 0.42
CA ILE A 24 21.67 2.58 -0.27
C ILE A 24 22.66 1.66 0.43
N THR A 25 22.21 0.97 1.48
CA THR A 25 23.00 -0.09 2.09
C THR A 25 23.35 -1.04 0.96
N PRO A 26 24.63 -1.28 0.66
CA PRO A 26 24.99 -2.29 -0.32
C PRO A 26 24.37 -3.59 0.18
N VAL A 27 23.45 -4.15 -0.64
CA VAL A 27 22.91 -5.48 -0.40
C VAL A 27 24.13 -6.38 -0.36
N ASN A 28 24.32 -7.05 0.78
CA ASN A 28 25.43 -7.95 0.98
C ASN A 28 25.37 -8.99 -0.15
N CYS A 29 26.35 -9.00 -1.05
CA CYS A 29 26.35 -9.80 -2.28
C CYS A 29 26.44 -11.31 -1.98
N ASP A 30 26.51 -11.72 -0.71
CA ASP A 30 26.59 -13.10 -0.27
C ASP A 30 25.21 -13.79 -0.14
N GLU A 31 24.09 -13.03 -0.05
CA GLU A 31 22.77 -13.60 -0.33
C GLU A 31 22.52 -13.48 -1.84
N ALA A 32 22.90 -14.51 -2.59
CA ALA A 32 22.60 -14.59 -4.01
C ALA A 32 21.10 -14.38 -4.22
N MET A 33 20.71 -13.21 -4.74
CA MET A 33 19.32 -12.93 -5.08
C MET A 33 18.88 -13.99 -6.09
N GLN A 34 18.03 -14.91 -5.64
CA GLN A 34 17.48 -15.92 -6.52
C GLN A 34 16.41 -15.29 -7.41
N ILE A 35 16.50 -15.61 -8.70
CA ILE A 35 15.46 -15.20 -9.65
C ILE A 35 14.19 -15.95 -9.31
N THR A 36 13.07 -15.20 -9.17
CA THR A 36 11.75 -15.77 -8.90
C THR A 36 11.38 -16.78 -9.98
N THR A 37 11.07 -18.00 -9.58
CA THR A 37 10.67 -19.06 -10.50
C THR A 37 9.20 -18.94 -10.91
N VAL A 38 8.81 -19.62 -11.99
CA VAL A 38 7.39 -19.71 -12.41
C VAL A 38 6.54 -20.35 -11.32
N SER A 39 7.08 -21.31 -10.58
CA SER A 39 6.37 -21.93 -9.44
C SER A 39 6.09 -20.93 -8.32
N ASP A 40 7.07 -20.05 -8.01
CA ASP A 40 6.87 -18.99 -7.02
C ASP A 40 5.81 -17.98 -7.47
N LEU A 41 5.83 -17.62 -8.77
CA LEU A 41 4.81 -16.73 -9.34
C LEU A 41 3.40 -17.35 -9.26
N GLN A 42 3.27 -18.66 -9.50
CA GLN A 42 2.01 -19.38 -9.34
C GLN A 42 1.55 -19.39 -7.88
N ALA A 43 2.47 -19.58 -6.93
CA ALA A 43 2.16 -19.53 -5.51
C ALA A 43 1.67 -18.13 -5.09
N TYR A 44 2.30 -17.06 -5.60
CA TYR A 44 1.84 -15.69 -5.37
C TYR A 44 0.47 -15.42 -6.00
N ALA A 45 0.23 -15.93 -7.19
CA ALA A 45 -1.07 -15.80 -7.88
C ALA A 45 -2.21 -16.52 -7.13
N ALA A 46 -1.91 -17.61 -6.42
CA ALA A 46 -2.87 -18.30 -5.57
C ALA A 46 -3.33 -17.47 -4.36
N GLY A 47 -2.62 -16.39 -4.04
CA GLY A 47 -2.91 -15.50 -2.93
C GLY A 47 -2.33 -15.96 -1.59
N THR A 48 -2.35 -15.06 -0.63
CA THR A 48 -1.83 -15.26 0.72
C THR A 48 -2.95 -15.39 1.72
N VAL A 49 -2.80 -16.28 2.70
CA VAL A 49 -3.76 -16.43 3.81
C VAL A 49 -3.43 -15.39 4.86
N ILE A 50 -4.39 -14.52 5.16
CA ILE A 50 -4.26 -13.40 6.10
C ILE A 50 -5.37 -13.50 7.15
N ARG A 51 -5.02 -13.21 8.40
CA ARG A 51 -5.97 -12.99 9.48
C ARG A 51 -6.30 -11.50 9.54
N PHE A 52 -7.58 -11.20 9.45
CA PHE A 52 -8.16 -9.87 9.60
C PHE A 52 -8.81 -9.72 10.99
N PRO A 53 -9.25 -8.51 11.37
CA PRO A 53 -10.04 -8.32 12.59
C PRO A 53 -11.23 -9.28 12.64
N ASP A 54 -11.50 -9.80 13.83
CA ASP A 54 -12.54 -10.82 14.04
C ASP A 54 -13.93 -10.24 13.77
N PHE A 55 -14.87 -11.07 13.30
CA PHE A 55 -16.29 -10.67 13.17
C PHE A 55 -16.96 -10.50 14.54
N ALA A 56 -16.56 -11.31 15.51
CA ALA A 56 -16.98 -11.26 16.89
C ALA A 56 -15.86 -11.84 17.77
N GLU A 57 -15.90 -11.58 19.06
CA GLU A 57 -14.90 -12.09 20.01
C GLU A 57 -14.75 -13.62 19.88
N GLY A 58 -13.52 -14.06 19.61
CA GLY A 58 -13.19 -15.48 19.43
C GLY A 58 -13.63 -16.09 18.08
N GLN A 59 -14.14 -15.28 17.14
CA GLN A 59 -14.51 -15.73 15.80
C GLN A 59 -13.54 -15.13 14.77
N PRO A 60 -12.39 -15.76 14.55
CA PRO A 60 -11.35 -15.20 13.69
C PRO A 60 -11.79 -15.11 12.23
N PHE A 61 -11.56 -13.95 11.61
CA PHE A 61 -11.73 -13.77 10.19
C PHE A 61 -10.40 -14.05 9.47
N VAL A 62 -10.32 -15.20 8.81
CA VAL A 62 -9.15 -15.63 8.04
C VAL A 62 -9.57 -15.78 6.59
N ALA A 63 -8.87 -15.08 5.68
CA ALA A 63 -9.19 -15.12 4.27
C ALA A 63 -7.93 -15.30 3.40
N ARG A 64 -8.10 -15.95 2.27
CA ARG A 64 -7.11 -15.97 1.21
C ARG A 64 -7.29 -14.72 0.36
N THR A 65 -6.25 -13.93 0.26
CA THR A 65 -6.30 -12.62 -0.38
C THR A 65 -5.18 -12.44 -1.40
N ARG A 66 -5.41 -11.54 -2.33
CA ARG A 66 -4.40 -11.03 -3.27
C ARG A 66 -4.38 -9.52 -3.22
N ARG A 67 -3.33 -8.92 -3.75
CA ARG A 67 -3.25 -7.47 -3.91
C ARG A 67 -3.69 -7.10 -5.33
N PRO A 68 -4.87 -6.51 -5.51
CA PRO A 68 -5.29 -6.04 -6.81
C PRO A 68 -4.44 -4.83 -7.23
N SER A 69 -4.18 -4.70 -8.52
CA SER A 69 -3.61 -3.48 -9.07
C SER A 69 -4.72 -2.45 -9.27
N LEU A 70 -4.61 -1.33 -8.58
CA LEU A 70 -5.57 -0.24 -8.65
C LEU A 70 -5.63 0.41 -10.02
N LEU A 71 -4.47 0.53 -10.67
CA LEU A 71 -4.40 1.02 -12.05
C LEU A 71 -5.16 0.08 -13.01
N VAL A 72 -5.10 -1.24 -12.76
CA VAL A 72 -5.85 -2.21 -13.54
C VAL A 72 -7.35 -2.08 -13.26
N LEU A 73 -7.76 -1.89 -11.99
CA LEU A 73 -9.16 -1.69 -11.62
C LEU A 73 -9.73 -0.41 -12.25
N ALA A 74 -8.97 0.68 -12.22
CA ALA A 74 -9.35 1.92 -12.89
C ALA A 74 -9.45 1.75 -14.41
N LYS A 75 -8.42 1.15 -15.05
CA LYS A 75 -8.39 0.94 -16.50
C LYS A 75 -9.51 -0.01 -16.98
N SER A 76 -9.87 -1.00 -16.19
CA SER A 76 -10.94 -1.94 -16.53
C SER A 76 -12.35 -1.40 -16.28
N GLY A 77 -12.48 -0.17 -15.77
CA GLY A 77 -13.76 0.46 -15.46
C GLY A 77 -14.43 -0.11 -14.20
N ARG A 78 -13.73 -0.93 -13.40
CA ARG A 78 -14.26 -1.42 -12.12
C ARG A 78 -14.38 -0.30 -11.10
N ILE A 79 -13.47 0.69 -11.15
CA ILE A 79 -13.63 1.95 -10.43
C ILE A 79 -14.34 2.91 -11.39
N PRO A 80 -15.56 3.37 -11.07
CA PRO A 80 -16.28 4.36 -11.89
C PRO A 80 -15.48 5.64 -12.06
N ASN A 81 -15.63 6.29 -13.22
CA ASN A 81 -14.91 7.54 -13.51
C ASN A 81 -15.18 8.65 -12.47
N SER A 82 -16.38 8.68 -11.90
CA SER A 82 -16.76 9.62 -10.83
C SER A 82 -15.90 9.44 -9.56
N LEU A 83 -15.40 8.23 -9.31
CA LEU A 83 -14.60 7.89 -8.13
C LEU A 83 -13.08 7.96 -8.36
N LEU A 84 -12.61 8.24 -9.60
CA LEU A 84 -11.18 8.21 -9.90
C LEU A 84 -10.38 9.27 -9.14
N THR A 85 -10.94 10.46 -8.93
CA THR A 85 -10.29 11.53 -8.17
C THR A 85 -10.12 11.10 -6.71
N THR A 86 -11.21 10.68 -6.05
CA THR A 86 -11.19 10.20 -4.67
C THR A 86 -10.28 8.99 -4.50
N ALA A 87 -10.29 8.05 -5.47
CA ALA A 87 -9.36 6.93 -5.48
C ALA A 87 -7.91 7.40 -5.55
N GLY A 88 -7.58 8.35 -6.43
CA GLY A 88 -6.24 8.92 -6.54
C GLY A 88 -5.76 9.57 -5.23
N GLU A 89 -6.62 10.31 -4.55
CA GLU A 89 -6.33 10.94 -3.26
C GLU A 89 -6.09 9.93 -2.15
N LEU A 90 -6.93 8.89 -2.06
CA LEU A 90 -6.75 7.78 -1.11
C LEU A 90 -5.40 7.08 -1.29
N PHE A 91 -4.94 6.92 -2.54
CA PHE A 91 -3.68 6.22 -2.85
C PHE A 91 -2.45 7.11 -2.76
N ALA A 92 -2.58 8.41 -2.91
CA ALA A 92 -1.48 9.35 -2.71
C ALA A 92 -1.08 9.49 -1.22
N GLY A 93 -1.69 8.71 -0.33
CA GLY A 93 -1.39 8.76 1.11
C GLY A 93 -2.10 9.92 1.81
N GLY A 94 -3.20 10.35 1.23
CA GLY A 94 -3.93 11.48 1.72
C GLY A 94 -4.87 11.18 2.88
N ASN A 95 -4.35 11.10 4.11
CA ASN A 95 -5.14 11.50 5.29
C ASN A 95 -5.62 12.97 5.17
N LYS A 96 -5.24 13.67 4.12
CA LYS A 96 -5.70 15.01 3.73
C LYS A 96 -7.05 15.00 3.01
N ALA A 97 -7.52 13.84 2.58
CA ALA A 97 -8.82 13.67 1.94
C ALA A 97 -10.00 13.77 2.93
N LEU A 98 -9.74 14.00 4.21
CA LEU A 98 -10.76 14.19 5.24
C LEU A 98 -11.15 15.67 5.42
N ASP A 99 -10.91 16.52 4.42
CA ASP A 99 -11.49 17.87 4.44
C ASP A 99 -13.03 17.74 4.32
N ALA A 100 -13.68 17.99 5.44
CA ALA A 100 -15.05 17.64 5.79
C ALA A 100 -16.16 18.38 4.98
N ASP A 101 -15.83 19.04 3.89
CA ASP A 101 -16.78 19.86 3.14
C ASP A 101 -17.51 19.09 2.02
N ASN A 102 -17.23 17.81 1.82
CA ASN A 102 -17.87 17.00 0.79
C ASN A 102 -18.73 15.90 1.42
N GLU A 103 -20.04 16.13 1.55
CA GLU A 103 -21.00 15.19 2.14
C GLU A 103 -21.00 13.81 1.45
N ASN A 104 -20.57 13.74 0.18
CA ASN A 104 -20.53 12.49 -0.58
C ASN A 104 -19.20 11.73 -0.42
N MET A 105 -18.19 12.35 0.17
CA MET A 105 -16.83 11.80 0.19
C MET A 105 -16.72 10.48 0.97
N LEU A 106 -17.44 10.34 2.09
CA LEU A 106 -17.46 9.09 2.86
C LEU A 106 -18.12 7.96 2.06
N GLY A 107 -19.17 8.26 1.30
CA GLY A 107 -19.79 7.29 0.40
C GLY A 107 -18.85 6.85 -0.71
N ASP A 108 -18.20 7.79 -1.35
CA ASP A 108 -17.22 7.53 -2.41
C ASP A 108 -16.04 6.69 -1.89
N MET A 109 -15.53 7.01 -0.69
CA MET A 109 -14.50 6.22 -0.02
C MET A 109 -14.95 4.78 0.24
N TYR A 110 -16.15 4.62 0.81
CA TYR A 110 -16.70 3.30 1.09
C TYR A 110 -16.80 2.46 -0.18
N ASP A 111 -17.33 3.03 -1.26
CA ASP A 111 -17.49 2.35 -2.54
C ASP A 111 -16.14 1.90 -3.11
N ILE A 112 -15.11 2.76 -3.05
CA ILE A 112 -13.77 2.42 -3.51
C ILE A 112 -13.18 1.28 -2.66
N ILE A 113 -13.29 1.37 -1.33
CA ILE A 113 -12.75 0.36 -0.41
C ILE A 113 -13.49 -0.96 -0.62
N LYS A 114 -14.81 -0.94 -0.85
CA LYS A 114 -15.61 -2.13 -1.15
C LYS A 114 -15.18 -2.79 -2.46
N ILE A 115 -14.94 -2.03 -3.53
CA ILE A 115 -14.42 -2.52 -4.82
C ILE A 115 -13.04 -3.18 -4.63
N ILE A 116 -12.19 -2.61 -3.78
CA ILE A 116 -10.87 -3.17 -3.47
C ILE A 116 -11.01 -4.47 -2.69
N ALA A 117 -11.87 -4.51 -1.66
CA ALA A 117 -12.15 -5.70 -0.88
C ALA A 117 -12.67 -6.84 -1.77
N GLU A 118 -13.65 -6.57 -2.64
CA GLU A 118 -14.17 -7.53 -3.61
C GLU A 118 -13.08 -8.07 -4.53
N SER A 119 -12.15 -7.22 -4.95
CA SER A 119 -11.06 -7.62 -5.86
C SER A 119 -9.91 -8.32 -5.15
N SER A 120 -9.78 -8.10 -3.83
CA SER A 120 -8.73 -8.67 -2.98
C SER A 120 -9.10 -10.04 -2.43
N LEU A 121 -10.32 -10.21 -1.94
CA LEU A 121 -10.78 -11.44 -1.31
C LEU A 121 -10.97 -12.55 -2.35
N ILE A 122 -10.27 -13.68 -2.16
CA ILE A 122 -10.37 -14.86 -3.01
C ILE A 122 -11.26 -15.90 -2.34
N GLN A 123 -11.04 -16.16 -1.04
CA GLN A 123 -11.76 -17.18 -0.29
C GLN A 123 -11.72 -16.86 1.22
N PRO A 124 -12.86 -16.62 1.88
CA PRO A 124 -14.14 -16.42 1.22
C PRO A 124 -14.11 -15.16 0.33
N SER A 125 -14.88 -15.16 -0.75
CA SER A 125 -15.12 -13.96 -1.54
C SER A 125 -16.10 -13.04 -0.81
N LEU A 126 -16.14 -11.76 -1.19
CA LEU A 126 -17.08 -10.81 -0.60
C LEU A 126 -18.54 -11.29 -0.80
N ALA A 127 -18.85 -11.82 -1.98
CA ALA A 127 -20.16 -12.36 -2.29
C ALA A 127 -20.55 -13.56 -1.39
N GLU A 128 -19.59 -14.43 -1.04
CA GLU A 128 -19.84 -15.55 -0.12
C GLU A 128 -20.12 -15.05 1.31
N ILE A 129 -19.44 -14.01 1.75
CA ILE A 129 -19.67 -13.35 3.05
C ILE A 129 -21.08 -12.76 3.09
N GLU A 130 -21.45 -11.98 2.06
CA GLU A 130 -22.78 -11.38 1.93
C GLU A 130 -23.89 -12.44 1.83
N CYS A 131 -23.67 -13.54 1.10
CA CYS A 131 -24.59 -14.67 1.03
C CYS A 131 -24.76 -15.39 2.39
N ALA A 132 -23.76 -15.36 3.25
CA ALA A 132 -23.86 -15.88 4.61
C ALA A 132 -24.64 -14.94 5.56
N GLY A 133 -25.09 -13.78 5.06
CA GLY A 133 -25.81 -12.79 5.84
C GLY A 133 -24.90 -11.90 6.69
N LEU A 134 -23.60 -11.84 6.35
CA LEU A 134 -22.61 -11.01 7.03
C LEU A 134 -22.20 -9.82 6.14
N GLU A 135 -21.90 -8.71 6.78
CA GLU A 135 -21.24 -7.57 6.17
C GLU A 135 -19.86 -7.36 6.79
N LEU A 136 -18.91 -6.91 6.01
CA LEU A 136 -17.61 -6.53 6.54
C LEU A 136 -17.76 -5.27 7.39
N THR A 137 -17.16 -5.29 8.56
CA THR A 137 -17.10 -4.09 9.42
C THR A 137 -16.14 -3.06 8.83
N ASP A 138 -16.27 -1.80 9.23
CA ASP A 138 -15.36 -0.72 8.82
C ASP A 138 -13.91 -1.06 9.13
N GLU A 139 -13.64 -1.68 10.28
CA GLU A 139 -12.32 -2.11 10.68
C GLU A 139 -11.75 -3.19 9.73
N GLN A 140 -12.57 -4.15 9.33
CA GLN A 140 -12.19 -5.20 8.37
C GLN A 140 -11.94 -4.62 6.98
N LEU A 141 -12.80 -3.73 6.50
CA LEU A 141 -12.65 -3.04 5.23
C LEU A 141 -11.35 -2.22 5.20
N MET A 142 -11.07 -1.46 6.26
CA MET A 142 -9.84 -0.69 6.39
C MET A 142 -8.60 -1.58 6.49
N ALA A 143 -8.69 -2.72 7.19
CA ALA A 143 -7.59 -3.68 7.27
C ALA A 143 -7.27 -4.30 5.91
N ILE A 144 -8.27 -4.66 5.11
CA ILE A 144 -8.11 -5.15 3.75
C ILE A 144 -7.49 -4.07 2.85
N PHE A 145 -7.98 -2.84 2.93
CA PHE A 145 -7.45 -1.69 2.20
C PHE A 145 -5.97 -1.45 2.53
N ASN A 146 -5.63 -1.39 3.80
CA ASN A 146 -4.26 -1.22 4.27
C ASN A 146 -3.36 -2.38 3.80
N TYR A 147 -3.86 -3.62 3.83
CA TYR A 147 -3.16 -4.77 3.27
C TYR A 147 -2.84 -4.58 1.79
N CYS A 148 -3.78 -4.07 1.01
CA CYS A 148 -3.57 -3.83 -0.42
C CYS A 148 -2.53 -2.73 -0.69
N GLN A 149 -2.42 -1.74 0.20
CA GLN A 149 -1.45 -0.64 0.08
C GLN A 149 -0.08 -0.96 0.69
N ALA A 150 -0.04 -1.72 1.79
CA ALA A 150 1.17 -1.99 2.52
C ALA A 150 2.07 -3.02 1.82
N GLY A 151 3.40 -2.83 1.90
CA GLY A 151 4.37 -3.86 1.57
C GLY A 151 4.29 -5.05 2.55
N ILE A 152 4.75 -6.24 2.11
CA ILE A 152 4.73 -7.49 2.90
C ILE A 152 5.31 -7.32 4.32
N LYS A 153 6.27 -6.43 4.50
CA LYS A 153 6.93 -6.16 5.80
C LYS A 153 5.99 -5.57 6.86
N ALA A 154 4.96 -4.83 6.46
CA ALA A 154 4.01 -4.24 7.39
C ALA A 154 3.11 -5.30 8.06
N LEU A 155 2.93 -6.47 7.43
CA LEU A 155 2.06 -7.55 7.93
C LEU A 155 2.75 -8.52 8.86
N GLU A 156 4.09 -8.56 8.88
CA GLU A 156 4.82 -9.39 9.83
C GLU A 156 4.62 -8.94 11.29
N SER A 157 4.29 -7.66 11.50
CA SER A 157 3.95 -7.14 12.82
C SER A 157 2.65 -7.71 13.38
N PHE A 158 1.69 -8.06 12.51
CA PHE A 158 0.41 -8.68 12.91
C PHE A 158 0.48 -10.19 13.12
N ARG A 159 1.58 -10.83 12.71
CA ARG A 159 1.78 -12.28 12.84
C ARG A 159 2.38 -12.70 14.20
N LYS A 160 2.85 -11.75 15.00
CA LYS A 160 3.64 -12.02 16.23
C LYS A 160 2.86 -11.87 17.53
N GLU A 161 1.54 -11.69 17.49
CA GLU A 161 0.71 -11.74 18.68
C GLU A 161 -0.03 -13.07 18.82
#